data_6e5d58e1d8a766bda73647ef603c8a18
#
_entry.id   6e5d58e1d8a766bda73647ef603c8a18
#
_cell.length_a   1.000
_cell.length_b   1.000
_cell.length_c   1.000
_cell.angle_alpha   90.00
_cell.angle_beta   90.00
_cell.angle_gamma   90.00
#
_symmetry.space_group_name_H-M   'P 1'
#
loop_
_entity.id
_entity.type
_entity.pdbx_description
1 polymer ?
#
loop_
_entity_poly.entity_id
_entity_poly.type
_entity_poly.pdbx_seq_one_letter_code
_entity_poly.pdbx_strand_id
1 'polypeptide(L)'
;MNTSKQSAKNQTKPQSQNIDWMITLLPLVLIIGLCILFFCLPEQSNVVLGKIRFLFGDTFGVYYLIIGLGIFLISIYIAWSRYGTIVLGAPDEKPKFSFFAWGSMMFTAGLAADILFYSFSEWILYASDPHIAELGSIQDWASVYPIFHWSLIPWGFYLVLAVAFGFMLHVRKRDRQKYSEACRPILGKYTDGILGRLIDLLAVFALLAGTATTFSLATPLMASVIGELFHVELNRTVVTIIILVLTCVVYTYSLLHGFKGISFLAKSCIYLF
;
A
#
# COMPACT_ATOMS: atom_id res chain seq x y z
N MET A 1 30.45 -16.75 43.13
CA MET A 1 30.33 -15.30 42.82
C MET A 1 31.03 -14.98 41.52
N ASN A 2 30.68 -15.67 40.39
CA ASN A 2 31.34 -15.44 39.09
C ASN A 2 30.50 -15.91 37.86
N THR A 3 29.17 -15.93 37.96
CA THR A 3 28.28 -16.36 36.88
C THR A 3 27.38 -15.25 36.32
N SER A 4 27.50 -13.98 36.77
CA SER A 4 26.63 -12.87 36.34
C SER A 4 27.28 -11.91 35.34
N LYS A 5 28.53 -12.15 34.89
CA LYS A 5 29.23 -11.23 33.94
C LYS A 5 29.35 -11.71 32.49
N GLN A 6 28.81 -12.90 32.18
CA GLN A 6 28.92 -13.45 30.81
C GLN A 6 27.68 -13.27 29.94
N SER A 7 26.55 -12.78 30.51
CA SER A 7 25.29 -12.59 29.77
C SER A 7 25.12 -11.23 29.07
N ALA A 8 26.07 -10.31 29.25
CA ALA A 8 25.98 -8.94 28.73
C ALA A 8 26.81 -8.66 27.43
N LYS A 9 27.38 -9.68 26.79
CA LYS A 9 28.32 -9.49 25.66
C LYS A 9 27.82 -9.97 24.29
N ASN A 10 26.56 -10.35 24.17
CA ASN A 10 25.94 -10.60 22.85
C ASN A 10 25.05 -9.41 22.44
N GLN A 11 25.57 -8.19 22.49
CA GLN A 11 25.05 -7.14 21.65
C GLN A 11 25.52 -7.46 20.22
N THR A 12 24.62 -8.03 19.43
CA THR A 12 24.77 -8.16 17.99
C THR A 12 25.20 -6.80 17.43
N LYS A 13 26.43 -6.74 16.89
CA LYS A 13 26.88 -5.59 16.10
C LYS A 13 25.79 -5.28 15.08
N PRO A 14 25.44 -4.00 14.87
CA PRO A 14 24.54 -3.63 13.79
C PRO A 14 25.13 -4.21 12.51
N GLN A 15 24.45 -5.18 11.92
CA GLN A 15 24.76 -5.69 10.59
C GLN A 15 24.77 -4.46 9.68
N SER A 16 25.90 -4.17 9.04
CA SER A 16 25.95 -3.14 8.01
C SER A 16 24.86 -3.47 7.00
N GLN A 17 23.83 -2.65 6.96
CA GLN A 17 22.73 -2.82 6.01
C GLN A 17 23.30 -2.47 4.65
N ASN A 18 23.79 -3.47 3.93
CA ASN A 18 24.20 -3.29 2.55
C ASN A 18 22.94 -2.99 1.75
N ILE A 19 22.88 -1.78 1.20
CA ILE A 19 21.80 -1.38 0.29
C ILE A 19 21.87 -2.29 -0.92
N ASP A 20 20.74 -2.91 -1.25
CA ASP A 20 20.59 -3.67 -2.49
C ASP A 20 20.37 -2.68 -3.65
N TRP A 21 21.47 -2.20 -4.23
CA TRP A 21 21.45 -1.19 -5.28
C TRP A 21 20.62 -1.61 -6.50
N MET A 22 20.54 -2.89 -6.80
CA MET A 22 19.75 -3.36 -7.93
C MET A 22 18.25 -3.16 -7.67
N ILE A 23 17.76 -3.51 -6.47
CA ILE A 23 16.36 -3.33 -6.09
C ILE A 23 16.02 -1.84 -5.91
N THR A 24 17.01 -1.00 -5.58
CA THR A 24 16.80 0.44 -5.38
C THR A 24 16.87 1.22 -6.68
N LEU A 25 17.92 1.02 -7.48
CA LEU A 25 18.17 1.86 -8.66
C LEU A 25 17.38 1.43 -9.89
N LEU A 26 17.18 0.13 -10.11
CA LEU A 26 16.49 -0.35 -11.30
C LEU A 26 15.05 0.18 -11.41
N PRO A 27 14.19 0.11 -10.37
CA PRO A 27 12.86 0.71 -10.43
C PRO A 27 12.90 2.21 -10.65
N LEU A 28 13.81 2.92 -10.00
CA LEU A 28 13.95 4.37 -10.13
C LEU A 28 14.29 4.77 -11.57
N VAL A 29 15.30 4.12 -12.17
CA VAL A 29 15.71 4.40 -13.55
C VAL A 29 14.61 4.08 -14.55
N LEU A 30 13.90 2.95 -14.35
CA LEU A 30 12.78 2.57 -15.22
C LEU A 30 11.62 3.56 -15.12
N ILE A 31 11.25 4.01 -13.92
CA ILE A 31 10.19 5.02 -13.74
C ILE A 31 10.58 6.34 -14.37
N ILE A 32 11.80 6.83 -14.16
CA ILE A 32 12.28 8.06 -14.79
C ILE A 32 12.25 7.92 -16.32
N GLY A 33 12.71 6.78 -16.84
CA GLY A 33 12.66 6.48 -18.28
C GLY A 33 11.24 6.48 -18.83
N LEU A 34 10.28 5.87 -18.11
CA LEU A 34 8.86 5.88 -18.48
C LEU A 34 8.28 7.30 -18.43
N CYS A 35 8.60 8.10 -17.41
CA CYS A 35 8.15 9.49 -17.33
C CYS A 35 8.65 10.30 -18.52
N ILE A 36 9.93 10.16 -18.89
CA ILE A 36 10.50 10.82 -20.07
C ILE A 36 9.78 10.36 -21.35
N LEU A 37 9.56 9.06 -21.50
CA LEU A 37 8.86 8.48 -22.65
C LEU A 37 7.45 9.05 -22.79
N PHE A 38 6.69 9.07 -21.68
CA PHE A 38 5.31 9.59 -21.67
C PHE A 38 5.25 11.09 -21.96
N PHE A 39 6.25 11.83 -21.51
CA PHE A 39 6.34 13.25 -21.80
C PHE A 39 6.71 13.53 -23.27
N CYS A 40 7.60 12.73 -23.85
CA CYS A 40 8.04 12.89 -25.23
C CYS A 40 7.03 12.35 -26.27
N LEU A 41 6.27 11.31 -25.91
CA LEU A 41 5.36 10.59 -26.81
C LEU A 41 3.97 10.40 -26.17
N PRO A 42 3.24 11.47 -25.84
CA PRO A 42 2.00 11.37 -25.07
C PRO A 42 0.89 10.58 -25.77
N GLU A 43 0.68 10.76 -27.07
CA GLU A 43 -0.38 10.08 -27.81
C GLU A 43 -0.12 8.57 -27.91
N GLN A 44 1.10 8.17 -28.30
CA GLN A 44 1.48 6.76 -28.39
C GLN A 44 1.42 6.08 -27.01
N SER A 45 1.87 6.80 -25.99
CA SER A 45 1.82 6.31 -24.61
C SER A 45 0.39 6.06 -24.15
N ASN A 46 -0.54 6.96 -24.42
CA ASN A 46 -1.95 6.78 -24.07
C ASN A 46 -2.57 5.57 -24.77
N VAL A 47 -2.27 5.36 -26.06
CA VAL A 47 -2.75 4.17 -26.80
C VAL A 47 -2.21 2.89 -26.21
N VAL A 48 -0.91 2.83 -25.91
CA VAL A 48 -0.26 1.64 -25.34
C VAL A 48 -0.79 1.37 -23.93
N LEU A 49 -0.86 2.40 -23.08
CA LEU A 49 -1.39 2.28 -21.73
C LEU A 49 -2.86 1.85 -21.72
N GLY A 50 -3.66 2.36 -22.66
CA GLY A 50 -5.05 1.93 -22.83
C GLY A 50 -5.17 0.44 -23.15
N LYS A 51 -4.32 -0.11 -24.04
CA LYS A 51 -4.26 -1.55 -24.34
C LYS A 51 -3.82 -2.38 -23.15
N ILE A 52 -2.79 -1.91 -22.42
CA ILE A 52 -2.30 -2.58 -21.22
C ILE A 52 -3.39 -2.59 -20.15
N ARG A 53 -4.06 -1.46 -19.92
CA ARG A 53 -5.17 -1.36 -18.99
C ARG A 53 -6.30 -2.32 -19.36
N PHE A 54 -6.72 -2.37 -20.62
CA PHE A 54 -7.74 -3.28 -21.09
C PHE A 54 -7.34 -4.75 -20.85
N LEU A 55 -6.10 -5.11 -21.19
CA LEU A 55 -5.60 -6.48 -20.97
C LEU A 55 -5.65 -6.86 -19.49
N PHE A 56 -5.05 -6.04 -18.62
CA PHE A 56 -4.94 -6.38 -17.20
C PHE A 56 -6.21 -6.06 -16.39
N GLY A 57 -7.00 -5.06 -16.77
CA GLY A 57 -8.25 -4.73 -16.10
C GLY A 57 -9.40 -5.61 -16.56
N ASP A 58 -9.73 -5.55 -17.85
CA ASP A 58 -10.94 -6.15 -18.37
C ASP A 58 -10.75 -7.65 -18.67
N THR A 59 -9.70 -8.02 -19.44
CA THR A 59 -9.48 -9.42 -19.82
C THR A 59 -9.22 -10.33 -18.62
N PHE A 60 -8.45 -9.86 -17.63
CA PHE A 60 -8.16 -10.60 -16.40
C PHE A 60 -9.16 -10.32 -15.26
N GLY A 61 -10.23 -9.56 -15.50
CA GLY A 61 -11.21 -9.17 -14.47
C GLY A 61 -11.77 -10.36 -13.69
N VAL A 62 -12.25 -11.39 -14.38
CA VAL A 62 -12.78 -12.61 -13.75
C VAL A 62 -11.73 -13.33 -12.90
N TYR A 63 -10.48 -13.35 -13.34
CA TYR A 63 -9.38 -13.95 -12.60
C TYR A 63 -9.15 -13.22 -11.25
N TYR A 64 -9.19 -11.90 -11.24
CA TYR A 64 -9.06 -11.14 -10.00
C TYR A 64 -10.24 -11.36 -9.05
N LEU A 65 -11.46 -11.49 -9.57
CA LEU A 65 -12.63 -11.80 -8.75
C LEU A 65 -12.50 -13.18 -8.08
N ILE A 66 -12.09 -14.20 -8.82
CA ILE A 66 -11.87 -15.55 -8.27
C ILE A 66 -10.78 -15.55 -7.22
N ILE A 67 -9.64 -14.91 -7.50
CA ILE A 67 -8.54 -14.80 -6.53
C ILE A 67 -8.98 -14.00 -5.31
N GLY A 68 -9.67 -12.87 -5.51
CA GLY A 68 -10.15 -12.03 -4.41
C GLY A 68 -11.09 -12.78 -3.49
N LEU A 69 -12.05 -13.49 -4.04
CA LEU A 69 -12.95 -14.35 -3.26
C LEU A 69 -12.18 -15.46 -2.54
N GLY A 70 -11.23 -16.13 -3.23
CA GLY A 70 -10.40 -17.17 -2.63
C GLY A 70 -9.57 -16.64 -1.45
N ILE A 71 -8.93 -15.49 -1.59
CA ILE A 71 -8.15 -14.83 -0.54
C ILE A 71 -9.06 -14.45 0.64
N PHE A 72 -10.24 -13.93 0.37
CA PHE A 72 -11.22 -13.58 1.40
C PHE A 72 -11.63 -14.82 2.21
N LEU A 73 -11.98 -15.91 1.53
CA LEU A 73 -12.34 -17.19 2.19
C LEU A 73 -11.18 -17.78 2.99
N ILE A 74 -9.94 -17.68 2.48
CA ILE A 74 -8.74 -18.11 3.21
C ILE A 74 -8.56 -17.25 4.47
N SER A 75 -8.77 -15.94 4.39
CA SER A 75 -8.67 -15.05 5.54
C SER A 75 -9.68 -15.40 6.63
N ILE A 76 -10.91 -15.69 6.25
CA ILE A 76 -11.96 -16.20 7.13
C ILE A 76 -11.55 -17.53 7.77
N TYR A 77 -11.08 -18.47 6.96
CA TYR A 77 -10.61 -19.76 7.45
C TYR A 77 -9.47 -19.62 8.48
N ILE A 78 -8.50 -18.75 8.20
CA ILE A 78 -7.40 -18.49 9.15
C ILE A 78 -7.95 -17.95 10.46
N ALA A 79 -8.88 -16.98 10.41
CA ALA A 79 -9.44 -16.33 11.60
C ALA A 79 -10.20 -17.32 12.52
N TRP A 80 -11.00 -18.22 11.93
CA TRP A 80 -11.83 -19.18 12.70
C TRP A 80 -11.21 -20.56 12.92
N SER A 81 -10.05 -20.82 12.33
CA SER A 81 -9.32 -22.07 12.56
C SER A 81 -8.40 -21.96 13.76
N ARG A 82 -7.73 -23.08 14.06
CA ARG A 82 -6.66 -23.15 15.07
C ARG A 82 -5.52 -22.14 14.84
N TYR A 83 -5.40 -21.60 13.62
CA TYR A 83 -4.38 -20.61 13.29
C TYR A 83 -4.72 -19.21 13.79
N GLY A 84 -6.00 -18.91 14.02
CA GLY A 84 -6.44 -17.63 14.58
C GLY A 84 -6.02 -17.43 16.06
N THR A 85 -5.62 -18.48 16.75
CA THR A 85 -5.13 -18.40 18.14
C THR A 85 -3.62 -18.17 18.23
N ILE A 86 -2.90 -18.12 17.11
CA ILE A 86 -1.45 -17.90 17.12
C ILE A 86 -1.14 -16.48 17.55
N VAL A 87 -0.39 -16.34 18.65
CA VAL A 87 0.10 -15.05 19.13
C VAL A 87 1.28 -14.59 18.26
N LEU A 88 1.21 -13.37 17.74
CA LEU A 88 2.29 -12.76 16.99
C LEU A 88 3.34 -12.17 17.95
N GLY A 89 4.22 -13.03 18.46
CA GLY A 89 5.26 -12.68 19.40
C GLY A 89 5.51 -13.76 20.45
N ALA A 90 6.10 -13.40 21.58
CA ALA A 90 6.21 -14.29 22.73
C ALA A 90 4.84 -14.39 23.45
N PRO A 91 4.55 -15.51 24.12
CA PRO A 91 3.26 -15.69 24.80
C PRO A 91 2.90 -14.59 25.80
N ASP A 92 3.92 -13.99 26.44
CA ASP A 92 3.76 -12.93 27.45
C ASP A 92 4.13 -11.54 26.93
N GLU A 93 4.31 -11.40 25.62
CA GLU A 93 4.72 -10.11 25.02
C GLU A 93 3.54 -9.13 25.05
N LYS A 94 3.77 -7.97 25.67
CA LYS A 94 2.77 -6.90 25.72
C LYS A 94 2.76 -6.11 24.41
N PRO A 95 1.59 -5.57 23.99
CA PRO A 95 1.50 -4.70 22.84
C PRO A 95 2.47 -3.51 22.94
N LYS A 96 3.19 -3.23 21.86
CA LYS A 96 4.16 -2.09 21.79
C LYS A 96 3.49 -0.73 21.76
N PHE A 97 2.26 -0.67 21.28
CA PHE A 97 1.50 0.56 21.09
C PHE A 97 0.27 0.56 21.99
N SER A 98 -0.13 1.76 22.46
CA SER A 98 -1.43 1.93 23.10
C SER A 98 -2.53 1.66 22.06
N PHE A 99 -3.74 1.31 22.52
CA PHE A 99 -4.88 1.06 21.64
C PHE A 99 -5.16 2.25 20.71
N PHE A 100 -5.12 3.49 21.22
CA PHE A 100 -5.31 4.68 20.41
C PHE A 100 -4.20 4.87 19.36
N ALA A 101 -2.93 4.63 19.70
CA ALA A 101 -1.83 4.74 18.74
C ALA A 101 -1.93 3.69 17.64
N TRP A 102 -2.27 2.44 18.01
CA TRP A 102 -2.49 1.37 17.06
C TRP A 102 -3.70 1.67 16.16
N GLY A 103 -4.83 2.04 16.73
CA GLY A 103 -6.04 2.39 16.01
C GLY A 103 -5.81 3.56 15.05
N SER A 104 -5.08 4.60 15.47
CA SER A 104 -4.72 5.73 14.59
C SER A 104 -3.89 5.30 13.39
N MET A 105 -2.89 4.44 13.59
CA MET A 105 -2.06 3.92 12.49
C MET A 105 -2.88 3.03 11.53
N MET A 106 -3.78 2.21 12.04
CA MET A 106 -4.66 1.37 11.21
C MET A 106 -5.66 2.21 10.42
N PHE A 107 -6.28 3.20 11.08
CA PHE A 107 -7.23 4.11 10.44
C PHE A 107 -6.56 4.91 9.31
N THR A 108 -5.41 5.53 9.58
CA THR A 108 -4.70 6.32 8.56
C THR A 108 -4.09 5.47 7.45
N ALA A 109 -3.76 4.20 7.70
CA ALA A 109 -3.32 3.27 6.66
C ALA A 109 -4.48 2.85 5.73
N GLY A 110 -5.70 2.76 6.27
CA GLY A 110 -6.91 2.44 5.49
C GLY A 110 -7.54 3.66 4.83
N LEU A 111 -7.49 4.82 5.47
CA LEU A 111 -8.06 6.07 4.97
C LEU A 111 -7.05 6.78 4.07
N ALA A 112 -6.81 6.22 2.90
CA ALA A 112 -6.01 6.85 1.87
C ALA A 112 -6.76 8.02 1.21
N ALA A 113 -6.04 8.93 0.56
CA ALA A 113 -6.63 10.02 -0.21
C ALA A 113 -7.60 9.52 -1.29
N ASP A 114 -7.34 8.32 -1.83
CA ASP A 114 -8.21 7.66 -2.81
C ASP A 114 -9.61 7.38 -2.24
N ILE A 115 -9.72 6.90 -1.00
CA ILE A 115 -11.01 6.66 -0.35
C ILE A 115 -11.79 7.98 -0.22
N LEU A 116 -11.12 9.05 0.21
CA LEU A 116 -11.76 10.37 0.33
C LEU A 116 -12.24 10.87 -1.03
N PHE A 117 -11.44 10.74 -2.08
CA PHE A 117 -11.83 11.15 -3.42
C PHE A 117 -13.00 10.32 -3.94
N TYR A 118 -12.90 8.99 -3.90
CA TYR A 118 -13.90 8.10 -4.46
C TYR A 118 -15.21 8.08 -3.68
N SER A 119 -15.19 8.30 -2.35
CA SER A 119 -16.43 8.36 -1.56
C SER A 119 -17.42 9.42 -2.07
N PHE A 120 -16.93 10.49 -2.68
CA PHE A 120 -17.77 11.56 -3.25
C PHE A 120 -18.00 11.44 -4.76
N SER A 121 -17.10 10.83 -5.50
CA SER A 121 -17.10 10.87 -6.97
C SER A 121 -17.39 9.54 -7.64
N GLU A 122 -17.25 8.42 -6.96
CA GLU A 122 -17.26 7.10 -7.59
C GLU A 122 -18.61 6.74 -8.19
N TRP A 123 -19.70 7.08 -7.51
CA TRP A 123 -21.03 6.83 -8.04
C TRP A 123 -21.30 7.56 -9.37
N ILE A 124 -20.72 8.76 -9.55
CA ILE A 124 -20.84 9.53 -10.81
C ILE A 124 -20.07 8.83 -11.92
N LEU A 125 -18.89 8.27 -11.59
CA LEU A 125 -18.08 7.53 -12.55
C LEU A 125 -18.83 6.30 -13.05
N TYR A 126 -19.43 5.51 -12.15
CA TYR A 126 -20.25 4.36 -12.53
C TYR A 126 -21.53 4.78 -13.27
N ALA A 127 -22.21 5.83 -12.84
CA ALA A 127 -23.39 6.32 -13.52
C ALA A 127 -23.11 6.79 -14.97
N SER A 128 -21.86 7.17 -15.25
CA SER A 128 -21.41 7.58 -16.57
C SER A 128 -20.90 6.42 -17.44
N ASP A 129 -20.76 5.23 -16.88
CA ASP A 129 -20.29 4.05 -17.61
C ASP A 129 -21.42 3.44 -18.46
N PRO A 130 -21.23 3.28 -19.78
CA PRO A 130 -22.25 2.69 -20.67
C PRO A 130 -22.69 1.30 -20.21
N HIS A 131 -21.78 0.48 -19.66
CA HIS A 131 -22.11 -0.85 -19.18
C HIS A 131 -23.16 -0.83 -18.06
N ILE A 132 -23.10 0.17 -17.17
CA ILE A 132 -24.09 0.31 -16.09
C ILE A 132 -25.49 0.56 -16.64
N ALA A 133 -25.59 1.35 -17.73
CA ALA A 133 -26.89 1.58 -18.40
C ALA A 133 -27.47 0.30 -19.04
N GLU A 134 -26.62 -0.62 -19.47
CA GLU A 134 -27.04 -1.93 -20.03
C GLU A 134 -27.59 -2.88 -18.95
N LEU A 135 -27.17 -2.73 -17.70
CA LEU A 135 -27.60 -3.58 -16.58
C LEU A 135 -29.02 -3.24 -16.07
N GLY A 136 -29.56 -2.07 -16.42
CA GLY A 136 -30.89 -1.63 -16.00
C GLY A 136 -30.90 -0.26 -15.32
N SER A 137 -31.41 -0.18 -14.09
CA SER A 137 -31.46 1.09 -13.34
C SER A 137 -30.06 1.63 -13.02
N ILE A 138 -29.68 2.75 -13.66
CA ILE A 138 -28.39 3.40 -13.41
C ILE A 138 -28.26 3.76 -11.92
N GLN A 139 -29.35 4.25 -11.30
CA GLN A 139 -29.32 4.63 -9.88
C GLN A 139 -28.96 3.44 -8.98
N ASP A 140 -29.54 2.28 -9.22
CA ASP A 140 -29.31 1.10 -8.39
C ASP A 140 -27.90 0.56 -8.55
N TRP A 141 -27.47 0.37 -9.80
CA TRP A 141 -26.15 -0.18 -10.09
C TRP A 141 -25.00 0.77 -9.72
N ALA A 142 -25.11 2.06 -10.03
CA ALA A 142 -24.11 3.05 -9.64
C ALA A 142 -23.98 3.20 -8.11
N SER A 143 -25.03 2.84 -7.36
CA SER A 143 -24.98 2.82 -5.89
C SER A 143 -24.33 1.54 -5.34
N VAL A 144 -24.50 0.40 -6.03
CA VAL A 144 -23.99 -0.90 -5.56
C VAL A 144 -22.50 -1.08 -5.85
N TYR A 145 -22.02 -0.64 -7.02
CA TYR A 145 -20.64 -0.86 -7.44
C TYR A 145 -19.59 -0.24 -6.50
N PRO A 146 -19.75 0.98 -5.97
CA PRO A 146 -18.85 1.53 -4.97
C PRO A 146 -18.80 0.69 -3.69
N ILE A 147 -19.95 0.20 -3.23
CA ILE A 147 -20.02 -0.68 -2.05
C ILE A 147 -19.25 -1.97 -2.30
N PHE A 148 -19.37 -2.55 -3.51
CA PHE A 148 -18.61 -3.74 -3.89
C PHE A 148 -17.11 -3.44 -3.97
N HIS A 149 -16.70 -2.33 -4.59
CA HIS A 149 -15.30 -1.92 -4.74
C HIS A 149 -14.60 -1.80 -3.37
N TRP A 150 -15.28 -1.24 -2.37
CA TRP A 150 -14.73 -1.07 -1.01
C TRP A 150 -15.16 -2.18 -0.03
N SER A 151 -15.67 -3.30 -0.55
CA SER A 151 -16.13 -4.44 0.26
C SER A 151 -14.99 -5.24 0.86
N LEU A 152 -15.35 -6.30 1.59
CA LEU A 152 -14.40 -7.20 2.26
C LEU A 152 -13.43 -7.91 1.30
N ILE A 153 -13.78 -8.09 0.02
CA ILE A 153 -12.95 -8.80 -0.94
C ILE A 153 -11.64 -8.04 -1.22
N PRO A 154 -11.63 -6.76 -1.62
CA PRO A 154 -10.41 -5.96 -1.74
C PRO A 154 -9.59 -5.90 -0.44
N TRP A 155 -10.25 -5.75 0.70
CA TRP A 155 -9.57 -5.77 1.99
C TRP A 155 -8.96 -7.13 2.32
N GLY A 156 -9.49 -8.21 1.77
CA GLY A 156 -8.90 -9.56 1.86
C GLY A 156 -7.47 -9.61 1.30
N PHE A 157 -7.20 -8.94 0.18
CA PHE A 157 -5.84 -8.84 -0.38
C PHE A 157 -4.87 -8.17 0.58
N TYR A 158 -5.31 -7.11 1.24
CA TYR A 158 -4.50 -6.43 2.25
C TYR A 158 -4.26 -7.32 3.48
N LEU A 159 -5.32 -7.96 3.97
CA LEU A 159 -5.27 -8.79 5.18
C LEU A 159 -4.35 -10.00 5.03
N VAL A 160 -4.39 -10.71 3.91
CA VAL A 160 -3.54 -11.89 3.71
C VAL A 160 -2.05 -11.53 3.71
N LEU A 161 -1.69 -10.38 3.16
CA LEU A 161 -0.32 -9.87 3.21
C LEU A 161 0.08 -9.52 4.64
N ALA A 162 -0.80 -8.84 5.39
CA ALA A 162 -0.57 -8.50 6.79
C ALA A 162 -0.35 -9.76 7.65
N VAL A 163 -1.15 -10.82 7.44
CA VAL A 163 -0.99 -12.10 8.12
C VAL A 163 0.34 -12.76 7.76
N ALA A 164 0.69 -12.82 6.47
CA ALA A 164 1.94 -13.43 6.00
C ALA A 164 3.17 -12.73 6.59
N PHE A 165 3.22 -11.39 6.53
CA PHE A 165 4.30 -10.61 7.11
C PHE A 165 4.33 -10.67 8.64
N GLY A 166 3.17 -10.56 9.29
CA GLY A 166 3.06 -10.68 10.74
C GLY A 166 3.60 -12.01 11.25
N PHE A 167 3.23 -13.12 10.61
CA PHE A 167 3.73 -14.44 10.94
C PHE A 167 5.23 -14.58 10.67
N MET A 168 5.70 -14.11 9.53
CA MET A 168 7.11 -14.14 9.16
C MET A 168 7.99 -13.37 10.15
N LEU A 169 7.60 -12.16 10.51
CA LEU A 169 8.39 -11.27 11.36
C LEU A 169 8.31 -11.67 12.84
N HIS A 170 7.11 -11.95 13.33
CA HIS A 170 6.89 -12.11 14.77
C HIS A 170 6.93 -13.56 15.25
N VAL A 171 6.48 -14.53 14.44
CA VAL A 171 6.51 -15.95 14.80
C VAL A 171 7.79 -16.62 14.33
N ARG A 172 8.15 -16.43 13.06
CA ARG A 172 9.37 -17.02 12.49
C ARG A 172 10.63 -16.18 12.76
N LYS A 173 10.47 -14.97 13.30
CA LYS A 173 11.56 -14.05 13.68
C LYS A 173 12.58 -13.82 12.55
N ARG A 174 12.05 -13.60 11.32
CA ARG A 174 12.88 -13.26 10.18
C ARG A 174 13.22 -11.79 10.18
N ASP A 175 14.50 -11.46 9.95
CA ASP A 175 15.00 -10.09 10.06
C ASP A 175 14.75 -9.26 8.80
N ARG A 176 14.44 -9.92 7.67
CA ARG A 176 14.29 -9.26 6.37
C ARG A 176 12.83 -9.03 6.03
N GLN A 177 12.44 -7.76 5.90
CA GLN A 177 11.11 -7.34 5.48
C GLN A 177 10.99 -7.34 3.94
N LYS A 178 11.10 -8.53 3.33
CA LYS A 178 11.03 -8.73 1.88
C LYS A 178 9.86 -9.65 1.52
N TYR A 179 9.21 -9.39 0.40
CA TYR A 179 8.12 -10.24 -0.09
C TYR A 179 8.63 -11.66 -0.42
N SER A 180 9.82 -11.75 -1.00
CA SER A 180 10.49 -13.04 -1.24
C SER A 180 10.67 -13.83 0.05
N GLU A 181 11.01 -13.18 1.16
CA GLU A 181 11.16 -13.84 2.46
C GLU A 181 9.83 -14.39 3.00
N ALA A 182 8.71 -13.68 2.75
CA ALA A 182 7.37 -14.17 3.08
C ALA A 182 7.00 -15.42 2.27
N CYS A 183 7.50 -15.55 1.04
CA CYS A 183 7.30 -16.71 0.18
C CYS A 183 8.24 -17.89 0.50
N ARG A 184 9.23 -17.72 1.37
CA ARG A 184 10.24 -18.75 1.70
C ARG A 184 9.65 -20.10 2.17
N PRO A 185 8.55 -20.16 2.92
CA PRO A 185 7.95 -21.45 3.30
C PRO A 185 7.55 -22.34 2.12
N ILE A 186 7.24 -21.71 0.98
CA ILE A 186 6.83 -22.42 -0.25
C ILE A 186 8.01 -22.59 -1.20
N LEU A 187 8.79 -21.54 -1.42
CA LEU A 187 9.84 -21.49 -2.42
C LEU A 187 11.23 -21.92 -1.90
N GLY A 188 11.40 -22.04 -0.57
CA GLY A 188 12.64 -22.48 0.04
C GLY A 188 13.85 -21.65 -0.38
N LYS A 189 14.91 -22.31 -0.88
CA LYS A 189 16.16 -21.68 -1.32
C LYS A 189 16.02 -20.82 -2.59
N TYR A 190 14.97 -21.00 -3.37
CA TYR A 190 14.75 -20.21 -4.60
C TYR A 190 14.48 -18.72 -4.31
N THR A 191 14.11 -18.39 -3.07
CA THR A 191 13.95 -17.00 -2.63
C THR A 191 15.27 -16.23 -2.57
N ASP A 192 16.40 -16.91 -2.45
CA ASP A 192 17.73 -16.26 -2.44
C ASP A 192 18.30 -16.05 -3.85
N GLY A 193 17.62 -16.55 -4.89
CA GLY A 193 18.00 -16.47 -6.29
C GLY A 193 17.26 -15.40 -7.09
N ILE A 194 17.23 -15.62 -8.40
CA ILE A 194 16.57 -14.71 -9.37
C ILE A 194 15.07 -14.58 -9.08
N LEU A 195 14.41 -15.70 -8.73
CA LEU A 195 12.96 -15.68 -8.43
C LEU A 195 12.63 -14.77 -7.26
N GLY A 196 13.41 -14.83 -6.17
CA GLY A 196 13.22 -13.93 -5.04
C GLY A 196 13.44 -12.47 -5.40
N ARG A 197 14.45 -12.17 -6.23
CA ARG A 197 14.66 -10.80 -6.72
C ARG A 197 13.53 -10.29 -7.60
N LEU A 198 12.97 -11.13 -8.47
CA LEU A 198 11.80 -10.77 -9.27
C LEU A 198 10.58 -10.46 -8.41
N ILE A 199 10.31 -11.26 -7.37
CA ILE A 199 9.23 -11.02 -6.41
C ILE A 199 9.43 -9.68 -5.72
N ASP A 200 10.63 -9.41 -5.21
CA ASP A 200 10.93 -8.15 -4.51
C ASP A 200 10.84 -6.94 -5.46
N LEU A 201 11.31 -7.05 -6.70
CA LEU A 201 11.17 -6.00 -7.72
C LEU A 201 9.71 -5.72 -8.07
N LEU A 202 8.89 -6.75 -8.30
CA LEU A 202 7.46 -6.59 -8.54
C LEU A 202 6.78 -5.89 -7.38
N ALA A 203 7.11 -6.24 -6.14
CA ALA A 203 6.58 -5.59 -4.95
C ALA A 203 6.96 -4.10 -4.88
N VAL A 204 8.23 -3.76 -5.18
CA VAL A 204 8.68 -2.36 -5.21
C VAL A 204 7.97 -1.58 -6.31
N PHE A 205 7.82 -2.15 -7.51
CA PHE A 205 7.08 -1.50 -8.59
C PHE A 205 5.61 -1.28 -8.22
N ALA A 206 4.95 -2.27 -7.60
CA ALA A 206 3.56 -2.15 -7.14
C ALA A 206 3.40 -1.04 -6.09
N LEU A 207 4.32 -0.95 -5.12
CA LEU A 207 4.32 0.11 -4.12
C LEU A 207 4.52 1.49 -4.73
N LEU A 208 5.46 1.64 -5.68
CA LEU A 208 5.72 2.90 -6.35
C LEU A 208 4.53 3.32 -7.24
N ALA A 209 3.94 2.37 -7.97
CA ALA A 209 2.76 2.62 -8.78
C ALA A 209 1.56 3.05 -7.93
N GLY A 210 1.27 2.35 -6.83
CA GLY A 210 0.22 2.71 -5.89
C GLY A 210 0.42 4.11 -5.30
N THR A 211 1.65 4.41 -4.86
CA THR A 211 1.99 5.75 -4.35
C THR A 211 1.80 6.83 -5.41
N ALA A 212 2.26 6.58 -6.65
CA ALA A 212 2.09 7.53 -7.75
C ALA A 212 0.61 7.78 -8.08
N THR A 213 -0.22 6.73 -8.07
CA THR A 213 -1.66 6.85 -8.28
C THR A 213 -2.30 7.70 -7.18
N THR A 214 -2.02 7.42 -5.92
CA THR A 214 -2.53 8.20 -4.79
C THR A 214 -2.16 9.69 -4.91
N PHE A 215 -0.90 10.01 -5.18
CA PHE A 215 -0.48 11.40 -5.34
C PHE A 215 -1.06 12.08 -6.58
N SER A 216 -1.29 11.34 -7.66
CA SER A 216 -1.90 11.90 -8.88
C SER A 216 -3.34 12.34 -8.68
N LEU A 217 -4.06 11.73 -7.76
CA LEU A 217 -5.44 12.09 -7.38
C LEU A 217 -5.46 13.13 -6.25
N ALA A 218 -4.70 12.91 -5.20
CA ALA A 218 -4.74 13.72 -3.98
C ALA A 218 -4.25 15.15 -4.19
N THR A 219 -3.15 15.35 -4.93
CA THR A 219 -2.53 16.67 -5.03
C THR A 219 -3.35 17.69 -5.83
N PRO A 220 -3.95 17.35 -7.00
CA PRO A 220 -4.84 18.27 -7.71
C PRO A 220 -6.11 18.55 -6.91
N LEU A 221 -6.65 17.56 -6.20
CA LEU A 221 -7.81 17.74 -5.34
C LEU A 221 -7.52 18.75 -4.22
N MET A 222 -6.41 18.58 -3.51
CA MET A 222 -5.99 19.53 -2.47
C MET A 222 -5.77 20.94 -3.03
N ALA A 223 -5.16 21.07 -4.21
CA ALA A 223 -4.98 22.35 -4.85
C ALA A 223 -6.31 23.04 -5.18
N SER A 224 -7.31 22.28 -5.65
CA SER A 224 -8.65 22.78 -5.91
C SER A 224 -9.35 23.22 -4.62
N VAL A 225 -9.30 22.40 -3.57
CA VAL A 225 -9.90 22.72 -2.26
C VAL A 225 -9.29 23.99 -1.68
N ILE A 226 -7.97 24.15 -1.74
CA ILE A 226 -7.29 25.38 -1.26
C ILE A 226 -7.76 26.59 -2.07
N GLY A 227 -7.84 26.47 -3.40
CA GLY A 227 -8.32 27.56 -4.26
C GLY A 227 -9.74 28.00 -3.91
N GLU A 228 -10.65 27.05 -3.75
CA GLU A 228 -12.06 27.32 -3.35
C GLU A 228 -12.15 27.93 -1.94
N LEU A 229 -11.39 27.40 -0.99
CA LEU A 229 -11.46 27.85 0.42
C LEU A 229 -10.99 29.30 0.57
N PHE A 230 -9.96 29.70 -0.16
CA PHE A 230 -9.39 31.04 -0.08
C PHE A 230 -9.92 31.99 -1.17
N HIS A 231 -10.80 31.52 -2.06
CA HIS A 231 -11.34 32.29 -3.20
C HIS A 231 -10.24 32.88 -4.08
N VAL A 232 -9.15 32.14 -4.31
CA VAL A 232 -8.00 32.58 -5.07
C VAL A 232 -7.83 31.69 -6.30
N GLU A 233 -7.64 32.32 -7.47
CA GLU A 233 -7.22 31.61 -8.67
C GLU A 233 -5.74 31.19 -8.52
N LEU A 234 -5.52 29.96 -8.09
CA LEU A 234 -4.19 29.41 -7.90
C LEU A 234 -3.72 28.68 -9.17
N ASN A 235 -2.45 28.86 -9.51
CA ASN A 235 -1.83 28.01 -10.51
C ASN A 235 -1.73 26.58 -9.95
N ARG A 236 -2.62 25.68 -10.42
CA ARG A 236 -2.72 24.29 -9.93
C ARG A 236 -1.38 23.56 -9.95
N THR A 237 -0.57 23.76 -10.98
CA THR A 237 0.73 23.12 -11.11
C THR A 237 1.69 23.55 -10.01
N VAL A 238 1.78 24.85 -9.72
CA VAL A 238 2.65 25.39 -8.67
C VAL A 238 2.20 24.87 -7.29
N VAL A 239 0.90 24.92 -7.01
CA VAL A 239 0.35 24.42 -5.74
C VAL A 239 0.60 22.91 -5.58
N THR A 240 0.37 22.13 -6.64
CA THR A 240 0.67 20.70 -6.66
C THR A 240 2.13 20.42 -6.32
N ILE A 241 3.07 21.14 -6.92
CA ILE A 241 4.51 20.97 -6.63
C ILE A 241 4.82 21.31 -5.18
N ILE A 242 4.26 22.40 -4.66
CA ILE A 242 4.46 22.79 -3.25
C ILE A 242 3.93 21.70 -2.31
N ILE A 243 2.71 21.19 -2.55
CA ILE A 243 2.11 20.12 -1.75
C ILE A 243 2.98 18.86 -1.81
N LEU A 244 3.45 18.45 -2.98
CA LEU A 244 4.32 17.28 -3.13
C LEU A 244 5.62 17.44 -2.33
N VAL A 245 6.28 18.60 -2.43
CA VAL A 245 7.51 18.88 -1.69
C VAL A 245 7.27 18.83 -0.18
N LEU A 246 6.23 19.51 0.30
CA LEU A 246 5.86 19.48 1.72
C LEU A 246 5.57 18.07 2.22
N THR A 247 4.80 17.29 1.45
CA THR A 247 4.48 15.90 1.80
C THR A 247 5.72 15.04 1.84
N CYS A 248 6.63 15.17 0.86
CA CYS A 248 7.91 14.46 0.86
C CYS A 248 8.76 14.80 2.10
N VAL A 249 8.82 16.06 2.49
CA VAL A 249 9.57 16.50 3.69
C VAL A 249 8.97 15.90 4.95
N VAL A 250 7.65 16.02 5.14
CA VAL A 250 6.93 15.48 6.32
C VAL A 250 7.07 13.96 6.39
N TYR A 251 6.91 13.29 5.26
CA TYR A 251 7.02 11.83 5.17
C TYR A 251 8.44 11.36 5.49
N THR A 252 9.46 11.98 4.89
CA THR A 252 10.86 11.66 5.13
C THR A 252 11.24 11.88 6.59
N TYR A 253 10.82 13.03 7.17
CA TYR A 253 11.03 13.31 8.58
C TYR A 253 10.40 12.23 9.48
N SER A 254 9.15 11.85 9.20
CA SER A 254 8.45 10.82 9.97
C SER A 254 9.12 9.45 9.87
N LEU A 255 9.60 9.08 8.67
CA LEU A 255 10.34 7.83 8.47
C LEU A 255 11.66 7.78 9.22
N LEU A 256 12.41 8.87 9.22
CA LEU A 256 13.70 8.97 9.95
C LEU A 256 13.53 8.78 11.46
N HIS A 257 12.35 9.11 12.01
CA HIS A 257 12.00 8.87 13.41
C HIS A 257 11.38 7.48 13.66
N GLY A 258 11.26 6.65 12.63
CA GLY A 258 10.73 5.29 12.68
C GLY A 258 9.29 5.24 13.19
N PHE A 259 8.93 4.19 13.91
CA PHE A 259 7.55 4.00 14.40
C PHE A 259 7.04 5.12 15.31
N LYS A 260 7.92 5.85 16.00
CA LYS A 260 7.51 7.01 16.82
C LYS A 260 7.04 8.16 15.93
N GLY A 261 7.74 8.43 14.84
CA GLY A 261 7.35 9.45 13.87
C GLY A 261 6.05 9.09 13.15
N ILE A 262 5.94 7.85 12.69
CA ILE A 262 4.73 7.34 12.01
C ILE A 262 3.52 7.41 12.96
N SER A 263 3.65 6.96 14.19
CA SER A 263 2.57 7.00 15.19
C SER A 263 2.18 8.45 15.57
N PHE A 264 3.15 9.37 15.63
CA PHE A 264 2.87 10.79 15.87
C PHE A 264 2.08 11.38 14.71
N LEU A 265 2.52 11.16 13.47
CA LEU A 265 1.82 11.64 12.28
C LEU A 265 0.39 11.08 12.19
N ALA A 266 0.22 9.78 12.41
CA ALA A 266 -1.09 9.14 12.40
C ALA A 266 -2.05 9.73 13.44
N LYS A 267 -1.58 9.96 14.67
CA LYS A 267 -2.38 10.60 15.71
C LYS A 267 -2.75 12.05 15.32
N SER A 268 -1.79 12.79 14.76
CA SER A 268 -2.05 14.17 14.30
C SER A 268 -3.13 14.19 13.23
N CYS A 269 -3.11 13.26 12.27
CA CYS A 269 -4.15 13.11 11.26
C CYS A 269 -5.53 12.86 11.90
N ILE A 270 -5.61 11.98 12.90
CA ILE A 270 -6.88 11.70 13.59
C ILE A 270 -7.43 12.93 14.33
N TYR A 271 -6.56 13.74 14.93
CA TYR A 271 -7.02 14.97 15.62
C TYR A 271 -7.45 16.07 14.65
N LEU A 272 -6.95 16.05 13.42
CA LEU A 272 -7.34 17.02 12.39
C LEU A 272 -8.58 16.59 11.60
N PHE A 273 -8.85 15.29 11.56
CA PHE A 273 -10.04 14.72 10.92
C PHE A 273 -11.28 14.86 11.77
#